data_d46becafdce06edcc9ce0c0b7eb7eb1d
#
_entry.id   d46becafdce06edcc9ce0c0b7eb7eb1d
#
_cell.length_a   1.000
_cell.length_b   1.000
_cell.length_c   1.000
_cell.angle_alpha   90.00
_cell.angle_beta   90.00
_cell.angle_gamma   90.00
#
_symmetry.space_group_name_H-M   'P 1'
#
loop_
_entity.id
_entity.type
_entity.pdbx_description
1 polymer ?
#
loop_
_entity_poly.entity_id
_entity_poly.type
_entity_poly.pdbx_seq_one_letter_code
_entity_poly.pdbx_strand_id
1 'polypeptide(L)'
;MSRPVAVVLGAGMAGRAVARALGQDHLVIVVDRRADLAEAAAASVAGESAAVDLLDVEDIVRFRDDVLARHGRIDAVIHLVGGWQGSKSVDLGALDAWDSIAPGVFGTVRTTPVAFRDALIESAGCYVIVSSTAAAKPTAGNVAYATAKAAAETWVGGLAHSFKDSSARAVIVAVKALVDPAMREAQPDQSFPGYTDTVDLADAIHGIVGGDAPNGSRRDLTEA
;
A
#
# COMPACT_ATOMS: atom_id res chain seq x y z
N MET A 1 17.22 -12.11 18.64
CA MET A 1 15.84 -12.13 18.11
C MET A 1 15.94 -11.96 16.60
N SER A 2 15.15 -12.67 15.81
CA SER A 2 15.09 -12.47 14.36
C SER A 2 14.58 -11.07 14.06
N ARG A 3 15.07 -10.47 12.97
CA ARG A 3 14.61 -9.15 12.50
C ARG A 3 13.13 -9.24 12.12
N PRO A 4 12.28 -8.25 12.46
CA PRO A 4 10.88 -8.26 12.02
C PRO A 4 10.79 -8.22 10.48
N VAL A 5 9.72 -8.77 9.92
CA VAL A 5 9.53 -8.92 8.48
C VAL A 5 8.46 -7.97 7.97
N ALA A 6 8.79 -7.15 6.98
CA ALA A 6 7.86 -6.25 6.30
C ALA A 6 7.71 -6.64 4.83
N VAL A 7 6.48 -6.88 4.40
CA VAL A 7 6.11 -7.14 3.01
C VAL A 7 5.60 -5.85 2.37
N VAL A 8 6.29 -5.37 1.34
CA VAL A 8 5.92 -4.17 0.58
C VAL A 8 5.34 -4.59 -0.76
N LEU A 9 4.03 -4.43 -0.92
CA LEU A 9 3.28 -4.77 -2.13
C LEU A 9 3.25 -3.58 -3.08
N GLY A 10 3.96 -3.68 -4.20
CA GLY A 10 4.16 -2.65 -5.22
C GLY A 10 5.55 -2.02 -5.17
N ALA A 11 6.32 -2.17 -6.26
CA ALA A 11 7.70 -1.69 -6.40
C ALA A 11 7.82 -0.32 -7.11
N GLY A 12 6.74 0.47 -7.16
CA GLY A 12 6.70 1.82 -7.72
C GLY A 12 7.47 2.84 -6.87
N MET A 13 7.30 4.15 -7.15
CA MET A 13 8.00 5.23 -6.42
C MET A 13 7.76 5.16 -4.89
N ALA A 14 6.51 4.98 -4.47
CA ALA A 14 6.16 4.83 -3.06
C ALA A 14 6.76 3.56 -2.45
N GLY A 15 6.70 2.43 -3.16
CA GLY A 15 7.26 1.16 -2.69
C GLY A 15 8.76 1.22 -2.44
N ARG A 16 9.51 1.86 -3.33
CA ARG A 16 10.96 2.07 -3.14
C ARG A 16 11.28 2.95 -1.93
N ALA A 17 10.51 4.02 -1.72
CA ALA A 17 10.70 4.90 -0.57
C ALA A 17 10.38 4.18 0.75
N VAL A 18 9.24 3.48 0.82
CA VAL A 18 8.82 2.71 1.99
C VAL A 18 9.78 1.56 2.28
N ALA A 19 10.24 0.85 1.25
CA ALA A 19 11.24 -0.22 1.43
C ALA A 19 12.52 0.31 2.07
N ARG A 20 12.99 1.51 1.67
CA ARG A 20 14.18 2.14 2.28
C ARG A 20 13.97 2.51 3.74
N ALA A 21 12.81 3.08 4.09
CA ALA A 21 12.52 3.46 5.46
C ALA A 21 12.44 2.22 6.37
N LEU A 22 11.66 1.22 5.98
CA LEU A 22 11.50 -0.04 6.73
C LEU A 22 12.79 -0.88 6.75
N GLY A 23 13.61 -0.80 5.70
CA GLY A 23 14.89 -1.50 5.60
C GLY A 23 15.90 -1.15 6.69
N GLN A 24 15.67 -0.12 7.49
CA GLN A 24 16.55 0.25 8.62
C GLN A 24 16.44 -0.77 9.77
N ASP A 25 15.24 -1.29 10.03
CA ASP A 25 14.96 -2.15 11.18
C ASP A 25 14.20 -3.44 10.84
N HIS A 26 13.65 -3.58 9.61
CA HIS A 26 12.96 -4.75 9.12
C HIS A 26 13.73 -5.50 8.03
N LEU A 27 13.56 -6.81 7.94
CA LEU A 27 13.79 -7.53 6.70
C LEU A 27 12.65 -7.15 5.75
N VAL A 28 12.97 -6.51 4.64
CA VAL A 28 11.97 -6.10 3.66
C VAL A 28 11.88 -7.11 2.53
N ILE A 29 10.65 -7.53 2.22
CA ILE A 29 10.35 -8.35 1.05
C ILE A 29 9.50 -7.51 0.11
N VAL A 30 10.06 -7.14 -1.05
CA VAL A 30 9.34 -6.34 -2.05
C VAL A 30 8.64 -7.25 -3.04
N VAL A 31 7.35 -7.01 -3.22
CA VAL A 31 6.49 -7.80 -4.11
C VAL A 31 5.93 -6.93 -5.23
N ASP A 32 6.05 -7.40 -6.45
CA ASP A 32 5.40 -6.80 -7.62
C ASP A 32 5.09 -7.92 -8.64
N ARG A 33 4.11 -7.70 -9.53
CA ARG A 33 3.89 -8.64 -10.64
C ARG A 33 5.05 -8.64 -11.65
N ARG A 34 5.83 -7.57 -11.67
CA ARG A 34 7.05 -7.42 -12.45
C ARG A 34 8.26 -7.75 -11.60
N ALA A 35 8.87 -8.91 -11.87
CA ALA A 35 10.04 -9.38 -11.14
C ALA A 35 11.19 -8.37 -11.16
N ASP A 36 11.46 -7.76 -12.34
CA ASP A 36 12.54 -6.77 -12.52
C ASP A 36 12.40 -5.55 -11.60
N LEU A 37 11.18 -5.06 -11.38
CA LEU A 37 10.92 -3.93 -10.47
C LEU A 37 11.07 -4.35 -9.00
N ALA A 38 10.55 -5.53 -8.63
CA ALA A 38 10.68 -6.06 -7.28
C ALA A 38 12.16 -6.27 -6.91
N GLU A 39 12.94 -6.90 -7.79
CA GLU A 39 14.38 -7.14 -7.62
C GLU A 39 15.16 -5.84 -7.45
N ALA A 40 14.94 -4.86 -8.34
CA ALA A 40 15.62 -3.57 -8.27
C ALA A 40 15.31 -2.80 -6.97
N ALA A 41 14.07 -2.85 -6.50
CA ALA A 41 13.68 -2.19 -5.26
C ALA A 41 14.27 -2.91 -4.03
N ALA A 42 14.21 -4.23 -3.98
CA ALA A 42 14.75 -5.05 -2.90
C ALA A 42 16.27 -4.93 -2.78
N ALA A 43 17.00 -4.94 -3.91
CA ALA A 43 18.45 -4.80 -3.93
C ALA A 43 18.92 -3.49 -3.28
N SER A 44 18.13 -2.41 -3.39
CA SER A 44 18.48 -1.11 -2.81
C SER A 44 18.49 -1.08 -1.28
N VAL A 45 17.94 -2.11 -0.62
CA VAL A 45 17.79 -2.21 0.84
C VAL A 45 18.32 -3.53 1.41
N ALA A 46 19.07 -4.29 0.61
CA ALA A 46 19.53 -5.66 0.92
C ALA A 46 18.35 -6.55 1.38
N GLY A 47 17.19 -6.37 0.76
CA GLY A 47 15.96 -7.11 0.99
C GLY A 47 15.78 -8.27 0.03
N GLU A 48 14.64 -8.93 0.13
CA GLU A 48 14.21 -9.99 -0.76
C GLU A 48 13.15 -9.50 -1.74
N SER A 49 12.95 -10.22 -2.83
CA SER A 49 11.92 -9.90 -3.83
C SER A 49 11.10 -11.14 -4.20
N ALA A 50 9.86 -10.90 -4.60
CA ALA A 50 9.01 -11.93 -5.19
C ALA A 50 8.13 -11.35 -6.30
N ALA A 51 7.90 -12.15 -7.35
CA ALA A 51 6.91 -11.86 -8.37
C ALA A 51 5.61 -12.58 -8.00
N VAL A 52 4.53 -11.83 -7.71
CA VAL A 52 3.25 -12.38 -7.27
C VAL A 52 2.11 -11.64 -7.97
N ASP A 53 1.13 -12.37 -8.47
CA ASP A 53 -0.13 -11.78 -8.93
C ASP A 53 -1.07 -11.54 -7.73
N LEU A 54 -1.19 -10.29 -7.31
CA LEU A 54 -2.04 -9.92 -6.18
C LEU A 54 -3.55 -9.99 -6.48
N LEU A 55 -3.96 -10.36 -7.68
CA LEU A 55 -5.35 -10.69 -8.02
C LEU A 55 -5.65 -12.18 -7.82
N ASP A 56 -4.63 -13.03 -7.81
CA ASP A 56 -4.73 -14.46 -7.53
C ASP A 56 -4.49 -14.74 -6.04
N VAL A 57 -5.54 -15.08 -5.32
CA VAL A 57 -5.46 -15.36 -3.88
C VAL A 57 -4.60 -16.59 -3.56
N GLU A 58 -4.57 -17.59 -4.46
CA GLU A 58 -3.75 -18.78 -4.25
C GLU A 58 -2.26 -18.48 -4.41
N ASP A 59 -1.90 -17.58 -5.32
CA ASP A 59 -0.53 -17.11 -5.50
C ASP A 59 -0.06 -16.33 -4.27
N ILE A 60 -0.90 -15.46 -3.73
CA ILE A 60 -0.61 -14.72 -2.50
C ILE A 60 -0.45 -15.67 -1.30
N VAL A 61 -1.30 -16.69 -1.18
CA VAL A 61 -1.23 -17.68 -0.10
C VAL A 61 0.07 -18.48 -0.19
N ARG A 62 0.45 -18.96 -1.38
CA ARG A 62 1.74 -19.64 -1.57
C ARG A 62 2.92 -18.76 -1.17
N PHE A 63 2.90 -17.51 -1.59
CA PHE A 63 3.93 -16.54 -1.22
C PHE A 63 3.99 -16.32 0.30
N ARG A 64 2.85 -16.07 0.97
CA ARG A 64 2.79 -15.94 2.43
C ARG A 64 3.36 -17.14 3.15
N ASP A 65 2.98 -18.35 2.72
CA ASP A 65 3.42 -19.60 3.35
C ASP A 65 4.93 -19.80 3.18
N ASP A 66 5.49 -19.45 2.02
CA ASP A 66 6.93 -19.45 1.80
C ASP A 66 7.66 -18.45 2.73
N VAL A 67 7.15 -17.25 2.89
CA VAL A 67 7.72 -16.25 3.83
C VAL A 67 7.67 -16.78 5.26
N LEU A 68 6.54 -17.34 5.69
CA LEU A 68 6.39 -17.90 7.04
C LEU A 68 7.33 -19.10 7.26
N ALA A 69 7.50 -19.97 6.26
CA ALA A 69 8.42 -21.11 6.35
C ALA A 69 9.89 -20.68 6.49
N ARG A 70 10.30 -19.60 5.81
CA ARG A 70 11.69 -19.11 5.85
C ARG A 70 11.98 -18.20 7.05
N HIS A 71 11.04 -17.36 7.45
CA HIS A 71 11.29 -16.32 8.45
C HIS A 71 10.47 -16.47 9.73
N GLY A 72 9.43 -17.32 9.73
CA GLY A 72 8.61 -17.62 10.89
C GLY A 72 7.61 -16.52 11.29
N ARG A 73 7.59 -15.37 10.57
CA ARG A 73 6.74 -14.22 10.93
C ARG A 73 6.53 -13.25 9.76
N ILE A 74 5.44 -12.50 9.83
CA ILE A 74 5.17 -11.31 8.98
C ILE A 74 4.61 -10.23 9.90
N ASP A 75 5.35 -9.13 10.09
CA ASP A 75 5.03 -8.08 11.06
C ASP A 75 4.33 -6.88 10.43
N ALA A 76 4.58 -6.65 9.14
CA ALA A 76 3.93 -5.57 8.41
C ALA A 76 3.62 -5.99 6.98
N VAL A 77 2.46 -5.57 6.49
CA VAL A 77 2.09 -5.65 5.07
C VAL A 77 1.67 -4.25 4.62
N ILE A 78 2.42 -3.68 3.69
CA ILE A 78 2.21 -2.34 3.19
C ILE A 78 1.74 -2.42 1.74
N HIS A 79 0.47 -2.09 1.49
CA HIS A 79 -0.15 -2.17 0.18
C HIS A 79 -0.05 -0.82 -0.55
N LEU A 80 0.81 -0.78 -1.57
CA LEU A 80 1.12 0.42 -2.36
C LEU A 80 0.77 0.23 -3.85
N VAL A 81 0.15 -0.90 -4.19
CA VAL A 81 -0.32 -1.14 -5.57
C VAL A 81 -1.50 -0.25 -5.86
N GLY A 82 -1.49 0.32 -7.04
CA GLY A 82 -2.57 1.18 -7.51
C GLY A 82 -2.15 1.94 -8.75
N GLY A 83 -2.94 2.91 -9.11
CA GLY A 83 -2.73 3.80 -10.24
C GLY A 83 -3.78 4.90 -10.18
N TRP A 84 -3.75 5.77 -11.16
CA TRP A 84 -4.76 6.81 -11.31
C TRP A 84 -5.20 6.89 -12.76
N GLN A 85 -6.51 6.98 -12.97
CA GLN A 85 -7.11 7.33 -14.23
C GLN A 85 -8.37 8.15 -13.97
N GLY A 86 -8.50 9.27 -14.67
CA GLY A 86 -9.69 10.11 -14.62
C GLY A 86 -10.51 10.01 -15.89
N SER A 87 -11.69 10.61 -15.85
CA SER A 87 -12.57 10.87 -16.98
C SER A 87 -12.86 12.36 -17.10
N LYS A 88 -13.62 12.76 -18.11
CA LYS A 88 -14.06 14.17 -18.23
C LYS A 88 -15.29 14.45 -17.36
N SER A 89 -16.14 13.45 -17.19
CA SER A 89 -17.41 13.54 -16.47
C SER A 89 -17.84 12.13 -16.01
N VAL A 90 -19.05 12.02 -15.44
CA VAL A 90 -19.72 10.75 -15.18
C VAL A 90 -20.39 10.30 -16.48
N ASP A 91 -19.59 9.75 -17.39
CA ASP A 91 -19.96 9.31 -18.73
C ASP A 91 -19.35 7.94 -19.05
N LEU A 92 -19.39 7.51 -20.31
CA LEU A 92 -18.80 6.23 -20.72
C LEU A 92 -17.31 6.13 -20.41
N GLY A 93 -16.58 7.26 -20.49
CA GLY A 93 -15.16 7.29 -20.11
C GLY A 93 -14.92 7.02 -18.63
N ALA A 94 -15.90 7.25 -17.75
CA ALA A 94 -15.81 6.86 -16.34
C ALA A 94 -15.92 5.34 -16.16
N LEU A 95 -16.69 4.63 -17.01
CA LEU A 95 -16.75 3.17 -17.01
C LEU A 95 -15.42 2.58 -17.51
N ASP A 96 -14.87 3.10 -18.60
CA ASP A 96 -13.56 2.68 -19.11
C ASP A 96 -12.45 2.91 -18.05
N ALA A 97 -12.50 4.05 -17.36
CA ALA A 97 -11.57 4.35 -16.27
C ALA A 97 -11.70 3.34 -15.12
N TRP A 98 -12.94 2.98 -14.74
CA TRP A 98 -13.19 1.97 -13.72
C TRP A 98 -12.60 0.61 -14.12
N ASP A 99 -12.92 0.12 -15.30
CA ASP A 99 -12.45 -1.20 -15.78
C ASP A 99 -10.92 -1.27 -15.83
N SER A 100 -10.27 -0.15 -16.14
CA SER A 100 -8.81 -0.03 -16.17
C SER A 100 -8.15 -0.06 -14.79
N ILE A 101 -8.72 0.64 -13.79
CA ILE A 101 -8.04 0.85 -12.50
C ILE A 101 -8.56 -0.01 -11.36
N ALA A 102 -9.83 -0.42 -11.39
CA ALA A 102 -10.43 -1.15 -10.28
C ALA A 102 -9.69 -2.45 -9.93
N PRO A 103 -9.17 -3.25 -10.88
CA PRO A 103 -8.38 -4.43 -10.56
C PRO A 103 -7.14 -4.08 -9.71
N GLY A 104 -6.37 -3.07 -10.11
CA GLY A 104 -5.15 -2.67 -9.40
C GLY A 104 -5.42 -1.93 -8.09
N VAL A 105 -6.46 -1.07 -8.02
CA VAL A 105 -6.72 -0.21 -6.86
C VAL A 105 -7.55 -0.91 -5.79
N PHE A 106 -8.58 -1.66 -6.17
CA PHE A 106 -9.46 -2.36 -5.24
C PHE A 106 -9.28 -3.88 -5.28
N GLY A 107 -9.12 -4.47 -6.47
CA GLY A 107 -9.01 -5.92 -6.63
C GLY A 107 -7.89 -6.53 -5.79
N THR A 108 -6.71 -5.91 -5.79
CA THR A 108 -5.55 -6.35 -4.99
C THR A 108 -5.74 -6.10 -3.48
N VAL A 109 -6.44 -5.02 -3.08
CA VAL A 109 -6.79 -4.79 -1.67
C VAL A 109 -7.83 -5.77 -1.18
N ARG A 110 -8.70 -6.29 -2.05
CA ARG A 110 -9.70 -7.29 -1.68
C ARG A 110 -9.07 -8.64 -1.32
N THR A 111 -8.01 -9.04 -1.99
CA THR A 111 -7.38 -10.36 -1.86
C THR A 111 -6.31 -10.43 -0.77
N THR A 112 -5.45 -9.41 -0.70
CA THR A 112 -4.26 -9.43 0.17
C THR A 112 -4.60 -9.53 1.67
N PRO A 113 -5.59 -8.81 2.26
CA PRO A 113 -5.92 -8.98 3.68
C PRO A 113 -6.40 -10.39 4.03
N VAL A 114 -7.10 -11.04 3.09
CA VAL A 114 -7.60 -12.41 3.31
C VAL A 114 -6.43 -13.37 3.50
N ALA A 115 -5.37 -13.22 2.73
CA ALA A 115 -4.19 -14.08 2.83
C ALA A 115 -3.33 -13.79 4.08
N PHE A 116 -3.18 -12.50 4.46
CA PHE A 116 -2.23 -12.12 5.51
C PHE A 116 -2.83 -11.97 6.91
N ARG A 117 -4.17 -11.97 7.05
CA ARG A 117 -4.87 -11.69 8.31
C ARG A 117 -4.34 -12.47 9.50
N ASP A 118 -4.26 -13.77 9.38
CA ASP A 118 -3.90 -14.65 10.52
C ASP A 118 -2.42 -14.51 10.90
N ALA A 119 -1.53 -14.37 9.91
CA ALA A 119 -0.11 -14.11 10.17
C ALA A 119 0.10 -12.78 10.90
N LEU A 120 -0.68 -11.74 10.57
CA LEU A 120 -0.63 -10.45 11.25
C LEU A 120 -1.19 -10.52 12.68
N ILE A 121 -2.22 -11.33 12.94
CA ILE A 121 -2.72 -11.57 14.30
C ILE A 121 -1.64 -12.23 15.14
N GLU A 122 -0.98 -13.26 14.63
CA GLU A 122 0.07 -14.00 15.33
C GLU A 122 1.28 -13.14 15.69
N SER A 123 1.65 -12.22 14.80
CA SER A 123 2.80 -11.33 15.02
C SER A 123 2.46 -10.03 15.75
N ALA A 124 1.19 -9.76 16.07
CA ALA A 124 0.69 -8.44 16.49
C ALA A 124 1.03 -7.33 15.45
N GLY A 125 0.98 -7.69 14.17
CA GLY A 125 1.48 -6.92 13.05
C GLY A 125 0.55 -5.83 12.56
N CYS A 126 0.94 -5.16 11.47
CA CYS A 126 0.22 -4.04 10.90
C CYS A 126 -0.03 -4.21 9.39
N TYR A 127 -1.27 -3.97 8.96
CA TYR A 127 -1.65 -3.84 7.55
C TYR A 127 -1.87 -2.36 7.22
N VAL A 128 -1.18 -1.84 6.21
CA VAL A 128 -1.29 -0.43 5.81
C VAL A 128 -1.66 -0.33 4.34
N ILE A 129 -2.65 0.50 4.00
CA ILE A 129 -2.91 0.92 2.61
C ILE A 129 -2.65 2.40 2.42
N VAL A 130 -2.26 2.78 1.20
CA VAL A 130 -2.29 4.16 0.76
C VAL A 130 -3.55 4.42 -0.05
N SER A 131 -4.39 5.29 0.49
CA SER A 131 -5.63 5.76 -0.12
C SER A 131 -5.49 7.21 -0.62
N SER A 132 -6.60 7.82 -0.95
CA SER A 132 -6.65 9.18 -1.46
C SER A 132 -7.71 10.01 -0.75
N THR A 133 -7.45 11.32 -0.62
CA THR A 133 -8.47 12.29 -0.21
C THR A 133 -9.69 12.30 -1.15
N ALA A 134 -9.52 11.85 -2.39
CA ALA A 134 -10.61 11.68 -3.35
C ALA A 134 -11.68 10.67 -2.89
N ALA A 135 -11.33 9.68 -2.04
CA ALA A 135 -12.29 8.73 -1.49
C ALA A 135 -13.39 9.43 -0.67
N ALA A 136 -13.04 10.49 0.06
CA ALA A 136 -13.97 11.28 0.85
C ALA A 136 -14.58 12.48 0.09
N LYS A 137 -13.91 12.96 -0.97
CA LYS A 137 -14.33 14.14 -1.75
C LYS A 137 -14.25 13.85 -3.25
N PRO A 138 -15.13 12.99 -3.80
CA PRO A 138 -15.12 12.66 -5.21
C PRO A 138 -15.54 13.84 -6.08
N THR A 139 -15.06 13.86 -7.31
CA THR A 139 -15.46 14.78 -8.37
C THR A 139 -15.94 14.01 -9.59
N ALA A 140 -16.63 14.65 -10.52
CA ALA A 140 -17.06 14.01 -11.76
C ALA A 140 -15.86 13.43 -12.56
N GLY A 141 -14.71 14.10 -12.52
CA GLY A 141 -13.52 13.68 -13.26
C GLY A 141 -12.72 12.54 -12.63
N ASN A 142 -12.96 12.21 -11.36
CA ASN A 142 -12.24 11.15 -10.67
C ASN A 142 -13.16 10.08 -10.06
N VAL A 143 -14.44 10.03 -10.47
CA VAL A 143 -15.46 9.18 -9.83
C VAL A 143 -15.04 7.72 -9.76
N ALA A 144 -14.50 7.15 -10.82
CA ALA A 144 -14.05 5.77 -10.86
C ALA A 144 -12.94 5.50 -9.84
N TYR A 145 -11.91 6.35 -9.84
CA TYR A 145 -10.80 6.27 -8.89
C TYR A 145 -11.25 6.46 -7.43
N ALA A 146 -12.06 7.48 -7.18
CA ALA A 146 -12.60 7.78 -5.85
C ALA A 146 -13.43 6.60 -5.31
N THR A 147 -14.28 6.02 -6.15
CA THR A 147 -15.08 4.84 -5.81
C THR A 147 -14.19 3.65 -5.46
N ALA A 148 -13.16 3.36 -6.27
CA ALA A 148 -12.25 2.25 -6.01
C ALA A 148 -11.47 2.44 -4.70
N LYS A 149 -11.03 3.68 -4.39
CA LYS A 149 -10.36 4.02 -3.13
C LYS A 149 -11.32 3.95 -1.94
N ALA A 150 -12.55 4.42 -2.06
CA ALA A 150 -13.57 4.31 -1.01
C ALA A 150 -13.91 2.83 -0.71
N ALA A 151 -14.04 1.99 -1.74
CA ALA A 151 -14.23 0.57 -1.57
C ALA A 151 -13.05 -0.10 -0.85
N ALA A 152 -11.82 0.28 -1.19
CA ALA A 152 -10.61 -0.20 -0.51
C ALA A 152 -10.56 0.22 0.97
N GLU A 153 -10.91 1.48 1.29
CA GLU A 153 -11.00 1.97 2.67
C GLU A 153 -12.05 1.18 3.48
N THR A 154 -13.22 0.95 2.90
CA THR A 154 -14.29 0.15 3.54
C THR A 154 -13.84 -1.29 3.80
N TRP A 155 -13.14 -1.91 2.84
CA TRP A 155 -12.64 -3.29 2.99
C TRP A 155 -11.61 -3.38 4.13
N VAL A 156 -10.69 -2.43 4.22
CA VAL A 156 -9.70 -2.35 5.30
C VAL A 156 -10.34 -2.02 6.64
N GLY A 157 -11.43 -1.25 6.68
CA GLY A 157 -12.26 -1.07 7.87
C GLY A 157 -12.83 -2.40 8.40
N GLY A 158 -13.27 -3.28 7.49
CA GLY A 158 -13.68 -4.65 7.84
C GLY A 158 -12.52 -5.50 8.39
N LEU A 159 -11.33 -5.39 7.81
CA LEU A 159 -10.13 -6.03 8.35
C LEU A 159 -9.81 -5.51 9.75
N ALA A 160 -9.83 -4.20 9.97
CA ALA A 160 -9.60 -3.60 11.27
C ALA A 160 -10.60 -4.12 12.33
N HIS A 161 -11.88 -4.23 11.97
CA HIS A 161 -12.87 -4.84 12.85
C HIS A 161 -12.54 -6.29 13.20
N SER A 162 -11.97 -7.05 12.25
CA SER A 162 -11.56 -8.45 12.50
C SER A 162 -10.35 -8.58 13.44
N PHE A 163 -9.64 -7.49 13.69
CA PHE A 163 -8.50 -7.41 14.63
C PHE A 163 -8.88 -6.97 16.05
N LYS A 164 -10.16 -6.68 16.32
CA LYS A 164 -10.64 -6.08 17.60
C LYS A 164 -10.20 -6.79 18.86
N ASP A 165 -10.04 -8.12 18.81
CA ASP A 165 -9.65 -8.95 19.94
C ASP A 165 -8.16 -9.37 19.87
N SER A 166 -7.34 -8.66 19.11
CA SER A 166 -5.91 -8.90 18.92
C SER A 166 -5.12 -7.59 19.04
N SER A 167 -3.79 -7.69 19.02
CA SER A 167 -2.92 -6.53 18.93
C SER A 167 -2.55 -6.15 17.49
N ALA A 168 -3.09 -6.86 16.50
CA ALA A 168 -2.91 -6.51 15.09
C ALA A 168 -3.66 -5.22 14.73
N ARG A 169 -3.15 -4.51 13.72
CA ARG A 169 -3.70 -3.22 13.31
C ARG A 169 -3.87 -3.15 11.80
N ALA A 170 -4.91 -2.46 11.34
CA ALA A 170 -5.08 -2.06 9.96
C ALA A 170 -5.27 -0.54 9.91
N VAL A 171 -4.46 0.13 9.10
CA VAL A 171 -4.38 1.60 9.04
C VAL A 171 -4.47 2.08 7.59
N ILE A 172 -5.18 3.17 7.40
CA ILE A 172 -5.33 3.85 6.12
C ILE A 172 -4.52 5.14 6.16
N VAL A 173 -3.63 5.32 5.16
CA VAL A 173 -2.93 6.58 4.94
C VAL A 173 -3.52 7.25 3.70
N ALA A 174 -4.03 8.47 3.84
CA ALA A 174 -4.61 9.21 2.73
C ALA A 174 -3.68 10.32 2.28
N VAL A 175 -3.52 10.44 0.95
CA VAL A 175 -2.76 11.50 0.30
C VAL A 175 -3.60 12.13 -0.82
N LYS A 176 -3.31 13.34 -1.24
CA LYS A 176 -3.91 13.91 -2.45
C LYS A 176 -3.27 13.31 -3.71
N ALA A 177 -1.96 13.34 -3.75
CA ALA A 177 -1.10 12.78 -4.79
C ALA A 177 0.31 12.65 -4.23
N LEU A 178 1.16 11.87 -4.89
CA LEU A 178 2.55 11.67 -4.50
C LEU A 178 3.50 12.37 -5.48
N VAL A 179 4.61 12.84 -4.98
CA VAL A 179 5.74 13.33 -5.75
C VAL A 179 7.03 12.72 -5.21
N ASP A 180 7.96 12.38 -6.10
CA ASP A 180 9.30 11.92 -5.74
C ASP A 180 10.37 12.89 -6.26
N PRO A 181 11.63 12.76 -5.81
CA PRO A 181 12.73 13.61 -6.28
C PRO A 181 12.91 13.60 -7.79
N ALA A 182 12.70 12.46 -8.46
CA ALA A 182 12.85 12.36 -9.91
C ALA A 182 11.78 13.18 -10.66
N MET A 183 10.54 13.18 -10.16
CA MET A 183 9.48 14.02 -10.71
C MET A 183 9.79 15.51 -10.52
N ARG A 184 10.33 15.90 -9.37
CA ARG A 184 10.73 17.31 -9.12
C ARG A 184 11.88 17.73 -10.05
N GLU A 185 12.86 16.86 -10.24
CA GLU A 185 13.99 17.11 -11.14
C GLU A 185 13.54 17.21 -12.62
N ALA A 186 12.61 16.33 -13.03
CA ALA A 186 12.07 16.33 -14.40
C ALA A 186 11.17 17.54 -14.70
N GLN A 187 10.59 18.16 -13.66
CA GLN A 187 9.63 19.27 -13.77
C GLN A 187 9.96 20.39 -12.77
N PRO A 188 11.12 21.08 -12.90
CA PRO A 188 11.62 22.02 -11.89
C PRO A 188 10.73 23.26 -11.70
N ASP A 189 9.96 23.64 -12.73
CA ASP A 189 9.05 24.78 -12.70
C ASP A 189 7.67 24.45 -12.12
N GLN A 190 7.40 23.17 -11.81
CA GLN A 190 6.11 22.73 -11.29
C GLN A 190 6.11 22.74 -9.75
N SER A 191 5.09 23.39 -9.15
CA SER A 191 5.01 23.57 -7.69
C SER A 191 4.43 22.40 -6.90
N PHE A 192 3.79 21.42 -7.52
CA PHE A 192 3.15 20.24 -6.88
C PHE A 192 2.30 20.58 -5.61
N PRO A 193 1.33 21.50 -5.66
CA PRO A 193 0.61 21.97 -4.47
C PRO A 193 -0.24 20.85 -3.85
N GLY A 194 -0.01 20.58 -2.56
CA GLY A 194 -0.71 19.54 -1.79
C GLY A 194 -0.31 18.11 -2.14
N TYR A 195 0.76 17.90 -2.91
CA TYR A 195 1.36 16.58 -3.08
C TYR A 195 2.18 16.23 -1.84
N THR A 196 2.16 14.96 -1.45
CA THR A 196 2.99 14.41 -0.39
C THR A 196 4.27 13.86 -1.00
N ASP A 197 5.43 14.22 -0.46
CA ASP A 197 6.69 13.62 -0.85
C ASP A 197 6.71 12.13 -0.48
N THR A 198 7.30 11.30 -1.34
CA THR A 198 7.41 9.86 -1.07
C THR A 198 8.24 9.55 0.16
N VAL A 199 9.16 10.46 0.56
CA VAL A 199 9.93 10.34 1.80
C VAL A 199 9.02 10.56 3.01
N ASP A 200 8.21 11.62 3.01
CA ASP A 200 7.26 11.90 4.10
C ASP A 200 6.22 10.80 4.26
N LEU A 201 5.74 10.24 3.14
CA LEU A 201 4.88 9.05 3.16
C LEU A 201 5.58 7.87 3.81
N ALA A 202 6.85 7.63 3.45
CA ALA A 202 7.62 6.49 3.96
C ALA A 202 7.88 6.62 5.46
N ASP A 203 8.22 7.81 5.95
CA ASP A 203 8.43 8.10 7.37
C ASP A 203 7.12 7.94 8.16
N ALA A 204 6.00 8.42 7.61
CA ALA A 204 4.69 8.22 8.23
C ALA A 204 4.31 6.72 8.32
N ILE A 205 4.57 5.93 7.28
CA ILE A 205 4.32 4.48 7.28
C ILE A 205 5.25 3.77 8.27
N HIS A 206 6.53 4.14 8.32
CA HIS A 206 7.48 3.58 9.28
C HIS A 206 7.02 3.82 10.74
N GLY A 207 6.60 5.04 11.08
CA GLY A 207 6.02 5.35 12.39
C GLY A 207 4.74 4.53 12.68
N ILE A 208 3.85 4.38 11.69
CA ILE A 208 2.64 3.55 11.82
C ILE A 208 3.00 2.09 12.10
N VAL A 209 3.96 1.52 11.40
CA VAL A 209 4.45 0.15 11.65
C VAL A 209 5.03 0.04 13.05
N GLY A 210 5.76 1.06 13.52
CA GLY A 210 6.31 1.18 14.87
C GLY A 210 5.28 1.36 15.99
N GLY A 211 4.01 1.60 15.67
CA GLY A 211 2.92 1.68 16.66
C GLY A 211 2.22 3.03 16.81
N ASP A 212 2.58 4.02 16.00
CA ASP A 212 2.08 5.41 16.13
C ASP A 212 0.62 5.61 15.73
N ALA A 213 -0.07 4.55 15.29
CA ALA A 213 -1.46 4.66 14.87
C ALA A 213 -2.33 3.52 15.42
N PRO A 214 -3.51 3.83 15.98
CA PRO A 214 -4.44 2.82 16.47
C PRO A 214 -5.07 2.02 15.33
N ASN A 215 -5.56 0.80 15.67
CA ASN A 215 -6.30 -0.03 14.73
C ASN A 215 -7.54 0.70 14.20
N GLY A 216 -7.78 0.61 12.88
CA GLY A 216 -8.91 1.23 12.21
C GLY A 216 -8.75 2.73 11.94
N SER A 217 -7.60 3.33 12.26
CA SER A 217 -7.39 4.75 12.02
C SER A 217 -7.17 5.08 10.54
N ARG A 218 -7.57 6.31 10.16
CA ARG A 218 -7.31 6.95 8.87
C ARG A 218 -6.48 8.20 9.11
N ARG A 219 -5.25 8.21 8.62
CA ARG A 219 -4.32 9.35 8.73
C ARG A 219 -4.25 10.09 7.40
N ASP A 220 -4.62 11.35 7.40
CA ASP A 220 -4.53 12.23 6.24
C ASP A 220 -3.21 13.02 6.29
N LEU A 221 -2.35 12.84 5.29
CA LEU A 221 -1.06 13.54 5.22
C LEU A 221 -1.15 14.89 4.49
N THR A 222 -2.35 15.34 4.13
CA THR A 222 -2.56 16.68 3.53
C THR A 222 -2.97 17.73 4.55
N GLU A 223 -3.24 17.33 5.80
CA GLU A 223 -3.69 18.18 6.90
C GLU A 223 -2.56 18.56 7.88
N ALA A 224 -1.30 18.46 7.43
CA ALA A 224 -0.11 18.80 8.23
C ALA A 224 0.26 20.29 8.12
#